data_923aa2ba3563fcaaad14a8567cb96a51
#
_entry.id   923aa2ba3563fcaaad14a8567cb96a51
#
_cell.length_a   1.000
_cell.length_b   1.000
_cell.length_c   1.000
_cell.angle_alpha   90.00
_cell.angle_beta   90.00
_cell.angle_gamma   90.00
#
_symmetry.space_group_name_H-M   'P 1'
#
loop_
_entity.id
_entity.type
_entity.pdbx_description
1 polymer ?
#
loop_
_entity_poly.entity_id
_entity_poly.type
_entity_poly.pdbx_seq_one_letter_code
_entity_poly.pdbx_strand_id
1 'polypeptide(L)'
;LIPPNAGSIFKKAKLRIGYLPQKVAVDHILPLSVSRIMKLTGNYSSRQIKNALEETGVASLRDKPVYQLSGGEFQRVMLARALLRSPELLVLDEPVQGVDYMGESELYKLIANLRTSHGCGVLMVSHDLHVVMASTDRVLCLNQHICCEGQPEDVSRHPEYLRLFGLDSGSALAVYSHNHDHTHHISGKLQEDRQ
;
A
#
# COMPACT_ATOMS: atom_id res chain seq x y z
N LEU A 1 -9.47 8.58 15.19
CA LEU A 1 -10.40 8.66 14.04
C LEU A 1 -11.53 9.60 14.39
N ILE A 2 -11.93 10.41 13.44
CA ILE A 2 -12.99 11.41 13.61
C ILE A 2 -14.35 10.67 13.59
N PRO A 3 -15.27 10.92 14.54
CA PRO A 3 -16.61 10.36 14.49
C PRO A 3 -17.41 10.97 13.33
N PRO A 4 -18.36 10.22 12.73
CA PRO A 4 -19.20 10.78 11.68
C PRO A 4 -20.15 11.83 12.24
N ASN A 5 -20.45 12.87 11.47
CA ASN A 5 -21.41 13.90 11.85
C ASN A 5 -22.87 13.37 11.77
N ALA A 6 -23.11 12.40 10.88
CA ALA A 6 -24.41 11.76 10.69
C ALA A 6 -24.21 10.31 10.19
N GLY A 7 -25.25 9.50 10.27
CA GLY A 7 -25.22 8.10 9.87
C GLY A 7 -24.69 7.17 10.96
N SER A 8 -24.47 5.89 10.59
CA SER A 8 -24.02 4.86 11.51
C SER A 8 -22.83 4.10 10.92
N ILE A 9 -21.89 3.72 11.79
CA ILE A 9 -20.75 2.88 11.43
C ILE A 9 -20.89 1.56 12.16
N PHE A 10 -21.00 0.46 11.39
CA PHE A 10 -20.90 -0.87 11.95
C PHE A 10 -19.42 -1.29 11.99
N LYS A 11 -18.97 -1.70 13.15
CA LYS A 11 -17.61 -2.20 13.35
C LYS A 11 -17.66 -3.54 14.06
N LYS A 12 -16.95 -4.55 13.51
CA LYS A 12 -16.75 -5.83 14.19
C LYS A 12 -16.17 -5.61 15.59
N ALA A 13 -16.74 -6.26 16.60
CA ALA A 13 -16.22 -6.17 17.96
C ALA A 13 -14.78 -6.68 18.01
N LYS A 14 -13.90 -5.95 18.71
CA LYS A 14 -12.47 -6.28 18.89
C LYS A 14 -11.68 -6.40 17.57
N LEU A 15 -12.14 -5.75 16.48
CA LEU A 15 -11.39 -5.70 15.21
C LEU A 15 -9.99 -5.14 15.44
N ARG A 16 -8.97 -5.95 15.10
CA ARG A 16 -7.57 -5.54 15.18
C ARG A 16 -7.20 -4.80 13.90
N ILE A 17 -6.88 -3.52 14.04
CA ILE A 17 -6.49 -2.65 12.92
C ILE A 17 -5.01 -2.32 13.04
N GLY A 18 -4.25 -2.59 11.96
CA GLY A 18 -2.93 -2.03 11.72
C GLY A 18 -3.07 -0.75 10.91
N TYR A 19 -2.44 0.35 11.33
CA TYR A 19 -2.55 1.63 10.64
C TYR A 19 -1.17 2.17 10.27
N LEU A 20 -1.02 2.50 9.00
CA LEU A 20 0.11 3.23 8.45
C LEU A 20 -0.39 4.60 8.01
N PRO A 21 -0.05 5.68 8.74
CA PRO A 21 -0.47 7.03 8.39
C PRO A 21 0.40 7.63 7.27
N GLN A 22 -0.14 8.56 6.52
CA GLN A 22 0.54 9.29 5.45
C GLN A 22 1.84 9.95 5.90
N LYS A 23 1.83 10.59 7.05
CA LYS A 23 3.00 11.27 7.62
C LYS A 23 3.14 10.97 9.10
N VAL A 24 4.36 10.66 9.50
CA VAL A 24 4.76 10.61 10.90
C VAL A 24 5.87 11.62 11.06
N ALA A 25 5.55 12.74 11.69
CA ALA A 25 6.57 13.73 12.04
C ALA A 25 7.41 13.14 13.20
N VAL A 26 8.65 12.79 12.90
CA VAL A 26 9.64 12.43 13.92
C VAL A 26 10.62 13.59 14.01
N ASP A 27 10.65 14.25 15.17
CA ASP A 27 11.62 15.30 15.40
C ASP A 27 13.04 14.71 15.41
N HIS A 28 13.94 15.27 14.60
CA HIS A 28 15.35 14.87 14.51
C HIS A 28 16.11 14.98 15.84
N ILE A 29 15.61 15.80 16.78
CA ILE A 29 16.18 15.96 18.11
C ILE A 29 15.93 14.72 18.98
N LEU A 30 14.88 13.95 18.69
CA LEU A 30 14.57 12.75 19.45
C LEU A 30 15.50 11.58 19.06
N PRO A 31 16.27 11.02 19.98
CA PRO A 31 17.13 9.86 19.72
C PRO A 31 16.27 8.58 19.61
N LEU A 32 15.41 8.52 18.58
CA LEU A 32 14.47 7.44 18.38
C LEU A 32 15.04 6.42 17.39
N SER A 33 15.38 5.23 17.88
CA SER A 33 15.75 4.10 17.02
C SER A 33 14.51 3.36 16.51
N VAL A 34 14.69 2.55 15.44
CA VAL A 34 13.65 1.68 14.91
C VAL A 34 13.08 0.78 16.00
N SER A 35 13.91 0.14 16.82
CA SER A 35 13.44 -0.70 17.91
C SER A 35 12.59 0.04 18.94
N ARG A 36 12.84 1.33 19.15
CA ARG A 36 12.04 2.18 20.05
C ARG A 36 10.70 2.55 19.43
N ILE A 37 10.66 2.99 18.15
CA ILE A 37 9.40 3.35 17.49
C ILE A 37 8.45 2.16 17.38
N MET A 38 8.98 0.93 17.23
CA MET A 38 8.18 -0.29 17.22
C MET A 38 7.46 -0.54 18.55
N LYS A 39 8.02 -0.11 19.67
CA LYS A 39 7.44 -0.28 21.02
C LYS A 39 6.40 0.78 21.40
N LEU A 40 6.29 1.89 20.66
CA LEU A 40 5.39 2.98 21.03
C LEU A 40 3.89 2.60 20.99
N THR A 41 3.53 1.52 20.29
CA THR A 41 2.13 1.11 20.13
C THR A 41 1.72 -0.04 21.04
N GLY A 42 2.64 -0.57 21.83
CA GLY A 42 2.35 -1.68 22.73
C GLY A 42 3.62 -2.35 23.29
N ASN A 43 3.40 -3.25 24.22
CA ASN A 43 4.52 -4.00 24.83
C ASN A 43 4.79 -5.27 23.99
N TYR A 44 5.73 -5.16 23.06
CA TYR A 44 6.14 -6.26 22.19
C TYR A 44 7.51 -6.80 22.57
N SER A 45 7.65 -8.12 22.54
CA SER A 45 8.92 -8.81 22.77
C SER A 45 9.92 -8.49 21.64
N SER A 46 11.21 -8.63 21.94
CA SER A 46 12.28 -8.49 20.93
C SER A 46 12.10 -9.44 19.75
N ARG A 47 11.56 -10.64 19.99
CA ARG A 47 11.29 -11.64 18.94
C ARG A 47 10.17 -11.17 17.99
N GLN A 48 9.06 -10.64 18.54
CA GLN A 48 7.96 -10.11 17.73
C GLN A 48 8.43 -8.94 16.83
N ILE A 49 9.20 -8.02 17.41
CA ILE A 49 9.77 -6.90 16.66
C ILE A 49 10.70 -7.39 15.55
N LYS A 50 11.59 -8.34 15.86
CA LYS A 50 12.51 -8.92 14.89
C LYS A 50 11.73 -9.56 13.73
N ASN A 51 10.77 -10.42 14.02
CA ASN A 51 9.97 -11.08 13.00
C ASN A 51 9.25 -10.06 12.08
N ALA A 52 8.59 -9.05 12.65
CA ALA A 52 7.90 -8.04 11.86
C ALA A 52 8.86 -7.24 10.94
N LEU A 53 10.07 -6.94 11.40
CA LEU A 53 11.10 -6.28 10.60
C LEU A 53 11.66 -7.21 9.52
N GLU A 54 11.77 -8.51 9.78
CA GLU A 54 12.17 -9.52 8.79
C GLU A 54 11.12 -9.65 7.69
N GLU A 55 9.83 -9.70 8.05
CA GLU A 55 8.72 -9.78 7.09
C GLU A 55 8.68 -8.57 6.13
N THR A 56 9.14 -7.41 6.57
CA THR A 56 9.20 -6.20 5.73
C THR A 56 10.59 -5.94 5.11
N GLY A 57 11.55 -6.84 5.33
CA GLY A 57 12.90 -6.78 4.74
C GLY A 57 13.81 -5.71 5.35
N VAL A 58 13.54 -5.25 6.58
CA VAL A 58 14.31 -4.16 7.23
C VAL A 58 14.88 -4.54 8.59
N ALA A 59 15.10 -5.83 8.84
CA ALA A 59 15.62 -6.34 10.13
C ALA A 59 16.99 -5.76 10.51
N SER A 60 17.85 -5.48 9.51
CA SER A 60 19.17 -4.88 9.71
C SER A 60 19.12 -3.44 10.24
N LEU A 61 17.96 -2.77 10.11
CA LEU A 61 17.77 -1.38 10.53
C LEU A 61 17.32 -1.22 11.98
N ARG A 62 17.14 -2.31 12.71
CA ARG A 62 16.55 -2.35 14.06
C ARG A 62 17.10 -1.30 15.04
N ASP A 63 18.39 -1.10 15.04
CA ASP A 63 19.07 -0.20 15.97
C ASP A 63 19.44 1.15 15.35
N LYS A 64 19.14 1.34 14.04
CA LYS A 64 19.39 2.58 13.31
C LYS A 64 18.47 3.70 13.80
N PRO A 65 18.96 4.93 13.93
CA PRO A 65 18.11 6.09 14.20
C PRO A 65 17.08 6.31 13.08
N VAL A 66 15.84 6.60 13.44
CA VAL A 66 14.73 6.75 12.47
C VAL A 66 14.98 7.88 11.46
N TYR A 67 15.62 8.97 11.89
CA TYR A 67 15.94 10.11 11.01
C TYR A 67 17.00 9.81 9.94
N GLN A 68 17.68 8.66 10.03
CA GLN A 68 18.68 8.22 9.03
C GLN A 68 18.10 7.24 7.99
N LEU A 69 16.82 6.93 8.09
CA LEU A 69 16.16 6.04 7.16
C LEU A 69 15.82 6.77 5.86
N SER A 70 15.95 6.07 4.72
CA SER A 70 15.32 6.52 3.47
C SER A 70 13.79 6.48 3.59
N GLY A 71 13.08 7.14 2.68
CA GLY A 71 11.61 7.10 2.65
C GLY A 71 11.07 5.67 2.59
N GLY A 72 11.61 4.84 1.69
CA GLY A 72 11.21 3.45 1.55
C GLY A 72 11.54 2.58 2.78
N GLU A 73 12.74 2.77 3.38
CA GLU A 73 13.10 2.11 4.64
C GLU A 73 12.13 2.50 5.76
N PHE A 74 11.78 3.78 5.85
CA PHE A 74 10.84 4.27 6.85
C PHE A 74 9.44 3.68 6.67
N GLN A 75 8.92 3.64 5.43
CA GLN A 75 7.62 3.05 5.14
C GLN A 75 7.57 1.55 5.48
N ARG A 76 8.63 0.80 5.17
CA ARG A 76 8.75 -0.62 5.54
C ARG A 76 8.79 -0.83 7.06
N VAL A 77 9.47 0.04 7.80
CA VAL A 77 9.47 0.03 9.28
C VAL A 77 8.08 0.32 9.83
N MET A 78 7.37 1.32 9.26
CA MET A 78 6.02 1.66 9.70
C MET A 78 5.00 0.56 9.37
N LEU A 79 5.18 -0.13 8.25
CA LEU A 79 4.40 -1.31 7.89
C LEU A 79 4.66 -2.47 8.88
N ALA A 80 5.93 -2.76 9.20
CA ALA A 80 6.28 -3.73 10.24
C ALA A 80 5.60 -3.42 11.58
N ARG A 81 5.58 -2.14 11.96
CA ARG A 81 4.91 -1.70 13.19
C ARG A 81 3.39 -1.94 13.15
N ALA A 82 2.75 -1.74 12.00
CA ALA A 82 1.32 -2.03 11.82
C ALA A 82 1.03 -3.54 11.98
N LEU A 83 1.93 -4.40 11.52
CA LEU A 83 1.83 -5.86 11.62
C LEU A 83 1.95 -6.40 13.05
N LEU A 84 2.65 -5.71 13.95
CA LEU A 84 2.82 -6.14 15.35
C LEU A 84 1.48 -6.40 16.07
N ARG A 85 0.41 -5.79 15.62
CA ARG A 85 -0.95 -5.99 16.18
C ARG A 85 -1.64 -7.24 15.64
N SER A 86 -0.99 -8.02 14.78
CA SER A 86 -1.61 -9.13 14.03
C SER A 86 -2.97 -8.71 13.47
N PRO A 87 -2.99 -7.72 12.56
CA PRO A 87 -4.21 -7.06 12.15
C PRO A 87 -5.11 -7.98 11.34
N GLU A 88 -6.42 -7.80 11.48
CA GLU A 88 -7.44 -8.34 10.57
C GLU A 88 -7.74 -7.36 9.42
N LEU A 89 -7.38 -6.09 9.62
CA LEU A 89 -7.47 -5.02 8.62
C LEU A 89 -6.24 -4.13 8.69
N LEU A 90 -5.53 -4.01 7.58
CA LEU A 90 -4.50 -2.99 7.37
C LEU A 90 -5.14 -1.76 6.73
N VAL A 91 -4.94 -0.60 7.33
CA VAL A 91 -5.33 0.70 6.79
C VAL A 91 -4.05 1.44 6.43
N LEU A 92 -3.87 1.71 5.15
CA LEU A 92 -2.66 2.30 4.59
C LEU A 92 -3.03 3.64 3.93
N ASP A 93 -2.46 4.71 4.43
CA ASP A 93 -2.71 6.07 3.94
C ASP A 93 -1.47 6.55 3.19
N GLU A 94 -1.55 6.60 1.86
CA GLU A 94 -0.46 6.95 0.94
C GLU A 94 0.86 6.19 1.25
N PRO A 95 0.85 4.85 1.24
CA PRO A 95 1.96 4.04 1.76
C PRO A 95 3.29 4.21 1.02
N VAL A 96 3.27 4.73 -0.21
CA VAL A 96 4.47 4.95 -1.04
C VAL A 96 4.96 6.40 -1.02
N GLN A 97 4.33 7.29 -0.26
CA GLN A 97 4.75 8.68 -0.24
C GLN A 97 6.21 8.83 0.22
N GLY A 98 7.03 9.48 -0.62
CA GLY A 98 8.46 9.69 -0.35
C GLY A 98 9.35 8.48 -0.65
N VAL A 99 8.81 7.47 -1.33
CA VAL A 99 9.55 6.34 -1.88
C VAL A 99 9.92 6.64 -3.33
N ASP A 100 11.04 6.14 -3.81
CA ASP A 100 11.40 6.25 -5.23
C ASP A 100 10.61 5.24 -6.08
N TYR A 101 10.56 5.46 -7.39
CA TYR A 101 9.75 4.67 -8.32
C TYR A 101 9.99 3.15 -8.25
N MET A 102 11.25 2.73 -8.07
CA MET A 102 11.58 1.31 -7.96
C MET A 102 11.09 0.74 -6.62
N GLY A 103 11.28 1.47 -5.54
CA GLY A 103 10.83 1.11 -4.20
C GLY A 103 9.31 1.07 -4.07
N GLU A 104 8.57 1.91 -4.81
CA GLU A 104 7.10 1.89 -4.85
C GLU A 104 6.58 0.53 -5.29
N SER A 105 7.03 0.03 -6.45
CA SER A 105 6.62 -1.27 -6.98
C SER A 105 6.91 -2.42 -6.00
N GLU A 106 8.09 -2.38 -5.36
CA GLU A 106 8.46 -3.38 -4.36
C GLU A 106 7.59 -3.31 -3.10
N LEU A 107 7.23 -2.09 -2.66
CA LEU A 107 6.40 -1.91 -1.47
C LEU A 107 4.96 -2.41 -1.73
N TYR A 108 4.40 -2.19 -2.90
CA TYR A 108 3.08 -2.73 -3.27
C TYR A 108 3.09 -4.27 -3.35
N LYS A 109 4.14 -4.88 -3.93
CA LYS A 109 4.31 -6.34 -3.92
C LYS A 109 4.41 -6.88 -2.49
N LEU A 110 5.12 -6.18 -1.62
CA LEU A 110 5.22 -6.53 -0.21
C LEU A 110 3.85 -6.48 0.47
N ILE A 111 3.06 -5.42 0.26
CA ILE A 111 1.69 -5.30 0.81
C ILE A 111 0.80 -6.45 0.34
N ALA A 112 0.85 -6.81 -0.94
CA ALA A 112 0.09 -7.93 -1.49
C ALA A 112 0.49 -9.28 -0.85
N ASN A 113 1.79 -9.51 -0.67
CA ASN A 113 2.30 -10.71 0.02
C ASN A 113 1.86 -10.77 1.48
N LEU A 114 1.94 -9.65 2.20
CA LEU A 114 1.50 -9.55 3.59
C LEU A 114 -0.01 -9.78 3.73
N ARG A 115 -0.82 -9.24 2.81
CA ARG A 115 -2.26 -9.53 2.75
C ARG A 115 -2.52 -11.03 2.70
N THR A 116 -1.83 -11.73 1.81
CA THR A 116 -2.00 -13.18 1.60
C THR A 116 -1.49 -13.98 2.81
N SER A 117 -0.30 -13.68 3.31
CA SER A 117 0.33 -14.43 4.41
C SER A 117 -0.38 -14.25 5.75
N HIS A 118 -0.91 -13.06 6.02
CA HIS A 118 -1.66 -12.77 7.25
C HIS A 118 -3.17 -13.02 7.11
N GLY A 119 -3.70 -13.23 5.90
CA GLY A 119 -5.14 -13.37 5.64
C GLY A 119 -5.94 -12.15 6.09
N CYS A 120 -5.37 -10.94 5.99
CA CYS A 120 -6.01 -9.70 6.43
C CYS A 120 -6.61 -8.92 5.25
N GLY A 121 -7.65 -8.13 5.52
CA GLY A 121 -8.13 -7.12 4.58
C GLY A 121 -7.14 -5.96 4.47
N VAL A 122 -7.09 -5.29 3.31
CA VAL A 122 -6.31 -4.06 3.12
C VAL A 122 -7.24 -2.97 2.63
N LEU A 123 -7.27 -1.84 3.34
CA LEU A 123 -7.89 -0.59 2.90
C LEU A 123 -6.76 0.40 2.65
N MET A 124 -6.60 0.80 1.39
CA MET A 124 -5.54 1.72 0.97
C MET A 124 -6.14 3.01 0.43
N VAL A 125 -5.61 4.13 0.87
CA VAL A 125 -5.84 5.45 0.26
C VAL A 125 -4.63 5.76 -0.59
N SER A 126 -4.85 6.08 -1.87
CA SER A 126 -3.78 6.45 -2.80
C SER A 126 -4.31 7.37 -3.89
N HIS A 127 -3.45 8.23 -4.41
CA HIS A 127 -3.68 9.01 -5.62
C HIS A 127 -2.98 8.41 -6.85
N ASP A 128 -2.25 7.31 -6.70
CA ASP A 128 -1.63 6.57 -7.80
C ASP A 128 -2.64 5.64 -8.46
N LEU A 129 -3.24 6.13 -9.55
CA LEU A 129 -4.27 5.42 -10.29
C LEU A 129 -3.78 4.12 -10.92
N HIS A 130 -2.53 4.09 -11.39
CA HIS A 130 -1.99 2.89 -12.05
C HIS A 130 -1.92 1.72 -11.09
N VAL A 131 -1.46 1.99 -9.89
CA VAL A 131 -1.36 0.95 -8.86
C VAL A 131 -2.72 0.54 -8.34
N VAL A 132 -3.60 1.52 -8.06
CA VAL A 132 -4.95 1.24 -7.61
C VAL A 132 -5.66 0.32 -8.60
N MET A 133 -5.60 0.62 -9.90
CA MET A 133 -6.26 -0.19 -10.94
C MET A 133 -5.62 -1.56 -11.14
N ALA A 134 -4.30 -1.69 -10.95
CA ALA A 134 -3.57 -2.95 -11.20
C ALA A 134 -3.60 -3.93 -10.00
N SER A 135 -3.81 -3.44 -8.77
CA SER A 135 -3.50 -4.22 -7.56
C SER A 135 -4.65 -4.32 -6.55
N THR A 136 -5.84 -3.83 -6.87
CA THR A 136 -6.98 -3.82 -5.94
C THR A 136 -8.15 -4.67 -6.44
N ASP A 137 -8.93 -5.23 -5.52
CA ASP A 137 -10.14 -5.98 -5.86
C ASP A 137 -11.36 -5.05 -6.03
N ARG A 138 -11.35 -3.90 -5.35
CA ARG A 138 -12.43 -2.92 -5.38
C ARG A 138 -11.90 -1.52 -5.21
N VAL A 139 -12.43 -0.58 -5.96
CA VAL A 139 -12.08 0.85 -5.93
C VAL A 139 -13.28 1.66 -5.49
N LEU A 140 -13.02 2.67 -4.67
CA LEU A 140 -13.96 3.70 -4.27
C LEU A 140 -13.36 5.05 -4.67
N CYS A 141 -14.02 5.77 -5.58
CA CYS A 141 -13.60 7.13 -5.96
C CYS A 141 -14.29 8.14 -5.05
N LEU A 142 -13.49 8.95 -4.39
CA LEU A 142 -13.97 9.92 -3.43
C LEU A 142 -13.63 11.35 -3.88
N ASN A 143 -14.66 12.16 -4.05
CA ASN A 143 -14.57 13.60 -4.27
C ASN A 143 -15.67 14.31 -3.46
N GLN A 144 -15.46 14.53 -2.17
CA GLN A 144 -16.45 14.99 -1.17
C GLN A 144 -17.63 14.02 -0.98
N HIS A 145 -17.97 13.22 -1.97
CA HIS A 145 -18.91 12.11 -1.95
C HIS A 145 -18.32 10.92 -2.72
N ILE A 146 -18.92 9.75 -2.59
CA ILE A 146 -18.56 8.60 -3.41
C ILE A 146 -19.13 8.83 -4.82
N CYS A 147 -18.28 9.12 -5.79
CA CYS A 147 -18.69 9.38 -7.17
C CYS A 147 -18.79 8.10 -8.00
N CYS A 148 -17.97 7.10 -7.73
CA CYS A 148 -18.07 5.78 -8.34
C CYS A 148 -17.43 4.72 -7.45
N GLU A 149 -17.89 3.48 -7.59
CA GLU A 149 -17.32 2.33 -6.91
C GLU A 149 -17.51 1.06 -7.74
N GLY A 150 -16.60 0.11 -7.62
CA GLY A 150 -16.68 -1.16 -8.33
C GLY A 150 -15.35 -1.86 -8.45
N GLN A 151 -15.28 -2.83 -9.36
CA GLN A 151 -14.02 -3.41 -9.78
C GLN A 151 -13.20 -2.38 -10.60
N PRO A 152 -11.87 -2.45 -10.59
CA PRO A 152 -11.02 -1.50 -11.32
C PRO A 152 -11.43 -1.30 -12.78
N GLU A 153 -11.78 -2.38 -13.49
CA GLU A 153 -12.19 -2.34 -14.89
C GLU A 153 -13.49 -1.55 -15.12
N ASP A 154 -14.47 -1.69 -14.22
CA ASP A 154 -15.74 -0.97 -14.30
C ASP A 154 -15.53 0.51 -13.96
N VAL A 155 -14.76 0.78 -12.90
CA VAL A 155 -14.46 2.14 -12.45
C VAL A 155 -13.66 2.91 -13.50
N SER A 156 -12.71 2.28 -14.18
CA SER A 156 -11.88 2.93 -15.22
C SER A 156 -12.69 3.46 -16.41
N ARG A 157 -13.88 2.92 -16.63
CA ARG A 157 -14.81 3.33 -17.71
C ARG A 157 -15.94 4.23 -17.22
N HIS A 158 -16.01 4.48 -15.91
CA HIS A 158 -17.10 5.27 -15.33
C HIS A 158 -16.97 6.76 -15.72
N PRO A 159 -18.03 7.43 -16.19
CA PRO A 159 -17.96 8.82 -16.62
C PRO A 159 -17.43 9.79 -15.55
N GLU A 160 -17.84 9.61 -14.30
CA GLU A 160 -17.36 10.44 -13.18
C GLU A 160 -15.86 10.23 -12.91
N TYR A 161 -15.33 9.01 -13.08
CA TYR A 161 -13.91 8.74 -12.99
C TYR A 161 -13.13 9.47 -14.08
N LEU A 162 -13.57 9.35 -15.34
CA LEU A 162 -12.96 10.00 -16.49
C LEU A 162 -12.95 11.51 -16.31
N ARG A 163 -14.05 12.09 -15.81
CA ARG A 163 -14.17 13.52 -15.52
C ARG A 163 -13.23 13.99 -14.40
N LEU A 164 -13.12 13.22 -13.30
CA LEU A 164 -12.26 13.55 -12.17
C LEU A 164 -10.79 13.64 -12.54
N PHE A 165 -10.35 12.77 -13.44
CA PHE A 165 -8.93 12.66 -13.82
C PHE A 165 -8.61 13.29 -15.19
N GLY A 166 -9.56 14.04 -15.77
CA GLY A 166 -9.36 14.80 -17.02
C GLY A 166 -9.17 13.91 -18.25
N LEU A 167 -9.64 12.66 -18.22
CA LEU A 167 -9.49 11.68 -19.29
C LEU A 167 -10.55 11.86 -20.40
N ASP A 168 -11.56 12.71 -20.19
CA ASP A 168 -12.61 13.02 -21.16
C ASP A 168 -12.09 13.78 -22.42
N SER A 169 -10.87 14.31 -22.38
CA SER A 169 -10.32 15.18 -23.44
C SER A 169 -9.41 14.46 -24.43
N GLY A 170 -9.63 13.18 -24.70
CA GLY A 170 -8.91 12.46 -25.78
C GLY A 170 -7.46 12.07 -25.46
N SER A 171 -6.97 12.26 -24.26
CA SER A 171 -5.70 11.72 -23.79
C SER A 171 -5.94 10.33 -23.24
N ALA A 172 -5.95 9.32 -24.11
CA ALA A 172 -6.01 7.93 -23.73
C ALA A 172 -4.78 7.59 -22.85
N LEU A 173 -4.98 7.52 -21.55
CA LEU A 173 -4.12 6.69 -20.72
C LEU A 173 -4.27 5.27 -21.26
N ALA A 174 -3.23 4.74 -21.90
CA ALA A 174 -3.18 3.38 -22.34
C ALA A 174 -3.37 2.49 -21.11
N VAL A 175 -4.59 1.97 -20.96
CA VAL A 175 -4.84 0.87 -20.01
C VAL A 175 -4.07 -0.32 -20.56
N TYR A 176 -2.91 -0.57 -20.00
CA TYR A 176 -2.10 -1.73 -20.34
C TYR A 176 -2.81 -2.98 -19.80
N SER A 177 -3.69 -3.53 -20.63
CA SER A 177 -4.18 -4.89 -20.44
C SER A 177 -3.03 -5.82 -20.82
N HIS A 178 -2.33 -6.38 -19.84
CA HIS A 178 -1.43 -7.48 -20.07
C HIS A 178 -2.23 -8.73 -20.49
N ASN A 179 -2.47 -8.86 -21.78
CA ASN A 179 -2.79 -10.16 -22.35
C ASN A 179 -1.47 -10.94 -22.47
N HIS A 180 -1.23 -11.85 -21.53
CA HIS A 180 -0.16 -12.82 -21.63
C HIS A 180 -0.53 -13.93 -22.61
N ASP A 181 -0.32 -13.70 -23.88
CA ASP A 181 -0.46 -14.72 -24.92
C ASP A 181 0.86 -14.87 -25.70
N HIS A 182 1.97 -15.11 -24.97
CA HIS A 182 3.22 -15.58 -25.59
C HIS A 182 4.02 -16.39 -24.58
N THR A 183 4.32 -17.61 -24.97
CA THR A 183 5.25 -18.51 -24.29
C THR A 183 6.68 -18.10 -24.62
N HIS A 184 7.47 -17.72 -23.60
CA HIS A 184 8.90 -17.49 -23.75
C HIS A 184 9.63 -18.83 -23.85
N HIS A 185 10.16 -19.16 -25.03
CA HIS A 185 11.16 -20.20 -25.19
C HIS A 185 12.54 -19.68 -24.74
N ILE A 186 13.26 -20.53 -23.99
CA ILE A 186 14.58 -20.23 -23.36
C ILE A 186 15.72 -20.00 -24.36
N SER A 187 15.48 -19.91 -25.66
CA SER A 187 16.50 -19.85 -26.71
C SER A 187 16.60 -18.53 -27.50
N GLY A 188 16.08 -17.42 -27.00
CA GLY A 188 16.45 -16.05 -27.44
C GLY A 188 16.49 -15.75 -28.95
N LYS A 189 15.70 -16.42 -29.80
CA LYS A 189 15.59 -16.09 -31.24
C LYS A 189 14.15 -15.69 -31.57
N LEU A 190 13.99 -14.46 -32.04
CA LEU A 190 12.78 -13.98 -32.69
C LEU A 190 12.65 -14.65 -34.05
N GLN A 191 11.57 -15.39 -34.29
CA GLN A 191 11.16 -15.79 -35.65
C GLN A 191 10.12 -14.79 -36.13
N GLU A 192 10.45 -14.03 -37.15
CA GLU A 192 9.49 -13.25 -37.96
C GLU A 192 8.76 -14.24 -38.85
N ASP A 193 7.49 -14.47 -38.63
CA ASP A 193 6.61 -15.13 -39.61
C ASP A 193 6.08 -14.04 -40.57
N ARG A 194 6.60 -14.15 -41.81
CA ARG A 194 6.00 -13.54 -43.00
C ARG A 194 4.86 -14.43 -43.47
N GLN A 195 3.65 -13.90 -43.45
CA GLN A 195 2.70 -13.98 -44.60
C GLN A 195 1.55 -13.02 -44.35
#